data_1ed3cad441408a8b130642fe62b25245
#
_entry.id   1ed3cad441408a8b130642fe62b25245
#
_cell.length_a   1.000
_cell.length_b   1.000
_cell.length_c   1.000
_cell.angle_alpha   90.00
_cell.angle_beta   90.00
_cell.angle_gamma   90.00
#
_symmetry.space_group_name_H-M   'P 1'
#
loop_
_entity.id
_entity.type
_entity.pdbx_description
1 polymer ?
#
loop_
_entity_poly.entity_id
_entity_poly.type
_entity_poly.pdbx_seq_one_letter_code
_entity_poly.pdbx_strand_id
1 'polypeptide(L)'
;MKLPIYAIFDIGKTNKKVLLFNEQRQIIHEQQQVCFETIDDDGFPCETLERLSYWVLSNWQQLRQHPYYQLKGVNFTAYGASFVHLGEDGKPVAPLYNYLKPLPNGIAERFYAELGTEADGFAATTCSPRLGMLNSGLQLYWLKYGKPEVYTRVRASLHLPQYLSYL
;
A
#
# COMPACT_ATOMS: atom_id res chain seq x y z
N MET A 1 -7.74 -35.92 -6.19
CA MET A 1 -8.56 -34.67 -6.29
C MET A 1 -7.79 -33.57 -5.55
N LYS A 2 -7.66 -32.35 -6.11
CA LYS A 2 -6.99 -31.25 -5.41
C LYS A 2 -7.96 -30.58 -4.43
N LEU A 3 -7.47 -30.15 -3.28
CA LEU A 3 -8.24 -29.42 -2.28
C LEU A 3 -8.48 -27.98 -2.76
N PRO A 4 -9.75 -27.50 -2.91
CA PRO A 4 -10.02 -26.12 -3.22
C PRO A 4 -9.63 -25.20 -2.08
N ILE A 5 -8.91 -24.10 -2.41
CA ILE A 5 -8.41 -23.12 -1.44
C ILE A 5 -8.64 -21.70 -1.92
N TYR A 6 -8.74 -20.79 -0.96
CA TYR A 6 -8.71 -19.34 -1.13
C TYR A 6 -7.49 -18.80 -0.38
N ALA A 7 -6.66 -17.99 -1.05
CA ALA A 7 -5.48 -17.39 -0.46
C ALA A 7 -5.76 -15.94 -0.07
N ILE A 8 -5.47 -15.57 1.16
CA ILE A 8 -5.51 -14.19 1.64
C ILE A 8 -4.08 -13.75 1.97
N PHE A 9 -3.63 -12.68 1.30
CA PHE A 9 -2.39 -12.00 1.63
C PHE A 9 -2.71 -10.88 2.62
N ASP A 10 -2.24 -11.03 3.84
CA ASP A 10 -2.38 -10.03 4.91
C ASP A 10 -1.05 -9.28 5.07
N ILE A 11 -1.02 -8.07 4.53
CA ILE A 11 0.18 -7.21 4.47
C ILE A 11 0.11 -6.19 5.59
N GLY A 12 0.47 -6.62 6.79
CA GLY A 12 0.67 -5.71 7.92
C GLY A 12 1.98 -4.92 7.79
N LYS A 13 2.15 -3.87 8.59
CA LYS A 13 3.37 -3.05 8.54
C LYS A 13 4.60 -3.84 8.99
N THR A 14 4.48 -4.66 10.01
CA THR A 14 5.59 -5.46 10.58
C THR A 14 5.68 -6.85 9.97
N ASN A 15 4.56 -7.52 9.81
CA ASN A 15 4.49 -8.90 9.33
C ASN A 15 3.64 -8.99 8.07
N LYS A 16 4.02 -9.90 7.19
CA LYS A 16 3.29 -10.31 5.99
C LYS A 16 2.86 -11.75 6.18
N LYS A 17 1.62 -12.06 5.88
CA LYS A 17 1.10 -13.42 5.99
C LYS A 17 0.43 -13.87 4.71
N VAL A 18 0.53 -15.16 4.43
CA VAL A 18 -0.33 -15.87 3.48
C VAL A 18 -1.17 -16.84 4.28
N LEU A 19 -2.48 -16.68 4.22
CA LEU A 19 -3.46 -17.52 4.89
C LEU A 19 -4.21 -18.32 3.82
N LEU A 20 -4.23 -19.65 3.95
CA LEU A 20 -5.02 -20.49 3.05
C LEU A 20 -6.28 -20.95 3.77
N PHE A 21 -7.42 -20.69 3.15
CA PHE A 21 -8.74 -21.09 3.65
C PHE A 21 -9.31 -22.21 2.78
N ASN A 22 -9.98 -23.16 3.42
CA ASN A 22 -10.84 -24.12 2.73
C ASN A 22 -12.24 -23.53 2.45
N GLU A 23 -13.12 -24.31 1.79
CA GLU A 23 -14.50 -23.91 1.49
C GLU A 23 -15.36 -23.67 2.75
N GLN A 24 -14.99 -24.27 3.88
CA GLN A 24 -15.63 -24.04 5.18
C GLN A 24 -15.10 -22.81 5.91
N ARG A 25 -14.24 -22.00 5.23
CA ARG A 25 -13.61 -20.79 5.77
C ARG A 25 -12.68 -21.04 6.98
N GLN A 26 -12.14 -22.25 7.10
CA GLN A 26 -11.16 -22.60 8.12
C GLN A 26 -9.76 -22.35 7.56
N ILE A 27 -8.86 -21.79 8.37
CA ILE A 27 -7.44 -21.64 8.01
C ILE A 27 -6.81 -23.05 8.08
N ILE A 28 -6.27 -23.49 6.95
CA ILE A 28 -5.60 -24.77 6.81
C ILE A 28 -4.09 -24.64 6.66
N HIS A 29 -3.59 -23.44 6.40
CA HIS A 29 -2.17 -23.13 6.33
C HIS A 29 -1.94 -21.65 6.58
N GLU A 30 -0.86 -21.33 7.28
CA GLU A 30 -0.37 -19.98 7.50
C GLU A 30 1.15 -19.94 7.25
N GLN A 31 1.59 -18.95 6.48
CA GLN A 31 3.00 -18.63 6.30
C GLN A 31 3.22 -17.15 6.66
N GLN A 32 4.31 -16.87 7.36
CA GLN A 32 4.65 -15.51 7.78
C GLN A 32 6.02 -15.10 7.29
N GLN A 33 6.14 -13.82 6.96
CA GLN A 33 7.38 -13.13 6.59
C GLN A 33 7.47 -11.80 7.33
N VAL A 34 8.65 -11.44 7.79
CA VAL A 34 8.91 -10.11 8.39
C VAL A 34 9.02 -9.05 7.28
N CYS A 35 8.70 -7.81 7.62
CA CYS A 35 8.76 -6.66 6.72
C CYS A 35 10.14 -6.52 6.05
N PHE A 36 10.13 -6.07 4.81
CA PHE A 36 11.33 -5.76 4.02
C PHE A 36 11.68 -4.28 4.15
N GLU A 37 12.36 -3.90 5.22
CA GLU A 37 12.70 -2.50 5.49
C GLU A 37 13.80 -1.98 4.55
N THR A 38 13.69 -0.70 4.22
CA THR A 38 14.67 0.13 3.52
C THR A 38 14.45 1.59 3.94
N ILE A 39 15.12 2.52 3.30
CA ILE A 39 14.89 3.97 3.48
C ILE A 39 14.43 4.59 2.16
N ASP A 40 13.59 5.62 2.25
CA ASP A 40 13.18 6.41 1.10
C ASP A 40 14.26 7.43 0.71
N ASP A 41 13.97 8.21 -0.34
CA ASP A 41 14.87 9.26 -0.87
C ASP A 41 15.09 10.45 0.07
N ASP A 42 14.33 10.55 1.17
CA ASP A 42 14.55 11.52 2.25
C ASP A 42 15.23 10.87 3.48
N GLY A 43 15.64 9.60 3.41
CA GLY A 43 16.24 8.85 4.51
C GLY A 43 15.25 8.35 5.56
N PHE A 44 13.94 8.37 5.29
CA PHE A 44 12.94 7.88 6.23
C PHE A 44 12.66 6.38 6.02
N PRO A 45 12.49 5.58 7.11
CA PRO A 45 12.21 4.15 6.99
C PRO A 45 10.95 3.86 6.19
N CYS A 46 11.07 3.00 5.20
CA CYS A 46 9.95 2.54 4.37
C CYS A 46 10.07 1.06 4.05
N GLU A 47 9.11 0.51 3.33
CA GLU A 47 9.15 -0.87 2.87
C GLU A 47 9.71 -0.98 1.45
N THR A 48 10.51 -2.00 1.21
CA THR A 48 11.04 -2.32 -0.12
C THR A 48 9.91 -2.90 -0.98
N LEU A 49 9.29 -2.05 -1.82
CA LEU A 49 8.14 -2.42 -2.64
C LEU A 49 8.47 -3.56 -3.63
N GLU A 50 9.67 -3.55 -4.20
CA GLU A 50 10.11 -4.59 -5.12
C GLU A 50 10.16 -5.98 -4.46
N ARG A 51 10.72 -6.06 -3.24
CA ARG A 51 10.79 -7.32 -2.49
C ARG A 51 9.40 -7.79 -2.05
N LEU A 52 8.52 -6.85 -1.66
CA LEU A 52 7.14 -7.17 -1.34
C LEU A 52 6.40 -7.73 -2.56
N SER A 53 6.51 -7.07 -3.70
CA SER A 53 5.89 -7.52 -4.96
C SER A 53 6.39 -8.90 -5.38
N TYR A 54 7.71 -9.12 -5.31
CA TYR A 54 8.31 -10.42 -5.61
C TYR A 54 7.78 -11.51 -4.66
N TRP A 55 7.69 -11.24 -3.37
CA TRP A 55 7.17 -12.19 -2.38
C TRP A 55 5.71 -12.56 -2.66
N VAL A 56 4.87 -11.58 -2.98
CA VAL A 56 3.45 -11.81 -3.33
C VAL A 56 3.34 -12.68 -4.58
N LEU A 57 4.03 -12.29 -5.66
CA LEU A 57 3.97 -13.00 -6.94
C LEU A 57 4.54 -14.42 -6.85
N SER A 58 5.63 -14.61 -6.10
CA SER A 58 6.24 -15.92 -5.89
C SER A 58 5.31 -16.87 -5.14
N ASN A 59 4.68 -16.40 -4.05
CA ASN A 59 3.70 -17.20 -3.31
C ASN A 59 2.48 -17.54 -4.17
N TRP A 60 1.94 -16.55 -4.91
CA TRP A 60 0.82 -16.78 -5.83
C TRP A 60 1.16 -17.83 -6.89
N GLN A 61 2.35 -17.77 -7.49
CA GLN A 61 2.80 -18.73 -8.49
C GLN A 61 2.96 -20.14 -7.90
N GLN A 62 3.55 -20.26 -6.70
CA GLN A 62 3.67 -21.53 -5.99
C GLN A 62 2.30 -22.15 -5.69
N LEU A 63 1.34 -21.35 -5.24
CA LEU A 63 -0.02 -21.82 -4.96
C LEU A 63 -0.75 -22.30 -6.22
N ARG A 64 -0.60 -21.60 -7.34
CA ARG A 64 -1.17 -22.01 -8.64
C ARG A 64 -0.63 -23.34 -9.14
N GLN A 65 0.64 -23.62 -8.89
CA GLN A 65 1.33 -24.83 -9.32
C GLN A 65 1.29 -25.97 -8.28
N HIS A 66 0.70 -25.72 -7.11
CA HIS A 66 0.75 -26.67 -6.00
C HIS A 66 0.07 -28.00 -6.35
N PRO A 67 0.72 -29.16 -6.08
CA PRO A 67 0.19 -30.47 -6.48
C PRO A 67 -1.10 -30.87 -5.78
N TYR A 68 -1.31 -30.42 -4.54
CA TYR A 68 -2.45 -30.81 -3.70
C TYR A 68 -3.54 -29.74 -3.60
N TYR A 69 -3.28 -28.49 -4.02
CA TYR A 69 -4.22 -27.39 -3.91
C TYR A 69 -4.78 -26.98 -5.27
N GLN A 70 -6.05 -26.56 -5.28
CA GLN A 70 -6.69 -25.87 -6.38
C GLN A 70 -7.02 -24.45 -5.94
N LEU A 71 -6.22 -23.48 -6.34
CA LEU A 71 -6.44 -22.07 -6.02
C LEU A 71 -7.72 -21.57 -6.71
N LYS A 72 -8.74 -21.20 -5.94
CA LYS A 72 -10.05 -20.71 -6.39
C LYS A 72 -10.13 -19.18 -6.41
N GLY A 73 -9.41 -18.53 -5.52
CA GLY A 73 -9.40 -17.08 -5.46
C GLY A 73 -8.26 -16.57 -4.58
N VAL A 74 -7.91 -15.32 -4.82
CA VAL A 74 -6.91 -14.55 -4.05
C VAL A 74 -7.54 -13.24 -3.63
N ASN A 75 -7.24 -12.78 -2.43
CA ASN A 75 -7.58 -11.44 -1.97
C ASN A 75 -6.46 -10.87 -1.11
N PHE A 76 -6.49 -9.54 -0.92
CA PHE A 76 -5.47 -8.81 -0.20
C PHE A 76 -6.09 -7.97 0.90
N THR A 77 -5.47 -7.97 2.07
CA THR A 77 -5.63 -6.95 3.11
C THR A 77 -4.28 -6.30 3.35
N ALA A 78 -4.23 -4.99 3.51
CA ALA A 78 -2.99 -4.27 3.72
C ALA A 78 -3.25 -2.96 4.47
N TYR A 79 -2.17 -2.37 5.04
CA TYR A 79 -2.25 -1.00 5.52
C TYR A 79 -2.51 -0.06 4.33
N GLY A 80 -3.63 0.67 4.41
CA GLY A 80 -4.18 1.39 3.25
C GLY A 80 -3.69 2.81 3.05
N ALA A 81 -2.95 3.39 4.01
CA ALA A 81 -2.61 4.81 3.94
C ALA A 81 -1.46 5.14 2.98
N SER A 82 -0.56 4.19 2.67
CA SER A 82 0.54 4.43 1.72
C SER A 82 0.11 4.23 0.27
N PHE A 83 0.64 5.10 -0.61
CA PHE A 83 0.46 5.01 -2.06
C PHE A 83 1.64 4.34 -2.75
N VAL A 84 1.33 3.59 -3.79
CA VAL A 84 2.27 3.22 -4.87
C VAL A 84 1.99 4.12 -6.05
N HIS A 85 2.99 4.89 -6.46
CA HIS A 85 2.91 5.82 -7.59
C HIS A 85 3.44 5.14 -8.83
N LEU A 86 2.60 4.99 -9.85
CA LEU A 86 2.92 4.31 -11.10
C LEU A 86 3.20 5.32 -12.21
N GLY A 87 4.19 5.02 -13.04
CA GLY A 87 4.51 5.74 -14.26
C GLY A 87 3.67 5.27 -15.47
N GLU A 88 4.03 5.77 -16.64
CA GLU A 88 3.34 5.46 -17.90
C GLU A 88 3.46 3.98 -18.29
N ASP A 89 4.56 3.35 -17.91
CA ASP A 89 4.81 1.90 -18.13
C ASP A 89 4.15 0.99 -17.09
N GLY A 90 3.36 1.56 -16.16
CA GLY A 90 2.70 0.84 -15.09
C GLY A 90 3.64 0.40 -13.96
N LYS A 91 4.90 0.85 -13.95
CA LYS A 91 5.86 0.51 -12.90
C LYS A 91 5.94 1.59 -11.83
N PRO A 92 6.33 1.23 -10.59
CA PRO A 92 6.57 2.21 -9.53
C PRO A 92 7.66 3.22 -9.92
N VAL A 93 7.37 4.51 -9.68
CA VAL A 93 8.29 5.63 -9.97
C VAL A 93 8.80 6.32 -8.72
N ALA A 94 8.41 5.84 -7.54
CA ALA A 94 8.79 6.36 -6.24
C ALA A 94 8.89 5.23 -5.20
N PRO A 95 9.60 5.45 -4.07
CA PRO A 95 9.51 4.58 -2.91
C PRO A 95 8.07 4.43 -2.39
N LEU A 96 7.80 3.36 -1.65
CA LEU A 96 6.56 3.24 -0.87
C LEU A 96 6.66 4.14 0.37
N TYR A 97 6.36 5.42 0.20
CA TYR A 97 6.46 6.39 1.29
C TYR A 97 5.65 5.95 2.51
N ASN A 98 6.30 5.99 3.66
CA ASN A 98 5.68 5.58 4.90
C ASN A 98 4.65 6.62 5.37
N TYR A 99 3.43 6.20 5.62
CA TYR A 99 2.37 7.07 6.14
C TYR A 99 2.64 7.62 7.56
N LEU A 100 3.67 7.12 8.25
CA LEU A 100 4.16 7.67 9.53
C LEU A 100 5.23 8.75 9.33
N LYS A 101 5.65 9.01 8.10
CA LYS A 101 6.60 10.07 7.78
C LYS A 101 6.00 11.43 8.17
N PRO A 102 6.74 12.28 8.89
CA PRO A 102 6.25 13.62 9.17
C PRO A 102 6.10 14.42 7.88
N LEU A 103 4.99 15.15 7.77
CA LEU A 103 4.83 16.13 6.70
C LEU A 103 5.84 17.26 6.90
N PRO A 104 6.51 17.74 5.82
CA PRO A 104 7.32 18.95 5.91
C PRO A 104 6.50 20.15 6.37
N ASN A 105 7.14 21.04 7.12
CA ASN A 105 6.52 22.27 7.62
C ASN A 105 5.90 23.09 6.48
N GLY A 106 4.74 23.68 6.72
CA GLY A 106 4.03 24.53 5.77
C GLY A 106 3.17 23.80 4.74
N ILE A 107 3.34 22.49 4.52
CA ILE A 107 2.56 21.73 3.53
C ILE A 107 1.09 21.63 3.94
N ALA A 108 0.82 21.28 5.19
CA ALA A 108 -0.57 21.16 5.67
C ALA A 108 -1.26 22.53 5.73
N GLU A 109 -0.57 23.54 6.24
CA GLU A 109 -1.06 24.92 6.33
C GLU A 109 -1.44 25.45 4.95
N ARG A 110 -0.58 25.28 3.98
CA ARG A 110 -0.81 25.70 2.60
C ARG A 110 -1.99 24.94 1.97
N PHE A 111 -2.09 23.63 2.18
CA PHE A 111 -3.20 22.82 1.69
C PHE A 111 -4.55 23.34 2.20
N TYR A 112 -4.70 23.60 3.49
CA TYR A 112 -5.95 24.08 4.06
C TYR A 112 -6.24 25.53 3.69
N ALA A 113 -5.23 26.38 3.55
CA ALA A 113 -5.39 27.75 3.06
C ALA A 113 -5.91 27.80 1.62
N GLU A 114 -5.41 26.96 0.73
CA GLU A 114 -5.87 26.86 -0.67
C GLU A 114 -7.33 26.39 -0.79
N LEU A 115 -7.82 25.61 0.20
CA LEU A 115 -9.23 25.18 0.24
C LEU A 115 -10.18 26.27 0.75
N GLY A 116 -9.66 27.41 1.23
CA GLY A 116 -10.48 28.51 1.74
C GLY A 116 -11.26 28.16 3.00
N THR A 117 -10.84 27.14 3.75
CA THR A 117 -11.49 26.69 4.98
C THR A 117 -10.44 26.45 6.06
N GLU A 118 -10.84 26.67 7.31
CA GLU A 118 -10.00 26.22 8.41
C GLU A 118 -9.97 24.68 8.47
N ALA A 119 -8.86 24.14 8.94
CA ALA A 119 -8.63 22.70 8.97
C ALA A 119 -9.71 21.92 9.73
N ASP A 120 -10.24 22.49 10.80
CA ASP A 120 -11.28 21.86 11.61
C ASP A 120 -12.64 21.83 10.88
N GLY A 121 -12.96 22.88 10.12
CA GLY A 121 -14.13 22.91 9.26
C GLY A 121 -14.06 21.88 8.14
N PHE A 122 -12.89 21.74 7.52
CA PHE A 122 -12.65 20.69 6.52
C PHE A 122 -12.77 19.28 7.10
N ALA A 123 -12.17 19.04 8.26
CA ALA A 123 -12.25 17.75 8.95
C ALA A 123 -13.67 17.37 9.30
N ALA A 124 -14.48 18.32 9.80
CA ALA A 124 -15.89 18.11 10.12
C ALA A 124 -16.72 17.77 8.88
N THR A 125 -16.51 18.50 7.77
CA THR A 125 -17.26 18.33 6.53
C THR A 125 -16.92 17.02 5.81
N THR A 126 -15.66 16.61 5.85
CA THR A 126 -15.15 15.43 5.12
C THR A 126 -15.06 14.18 6.00
N CYS A 127 -15.31 14.28 7.29
CA CYS A 127 -15.02 13.22 8.29
C CYS A 127 -13.56 12.75 8.24
N SER A 128 -12.63 13.64 7.84
CA SER A 128 -11.21 13.32 7.68
C SER A 128 -10.36 14.19 8.61
N PRO A 129 -10.04 13.71 9.83
CA PRO A 129 -9.24 14.49 10.78
C PRO A 129 -7.82 14.72 10.27
N ARG A 130 -7.15 15.75 10.81
CA ARG A 130 -5.76 16.10 10.43
C ARG A 130 -4.78 15.08 10.99
N LEU A 131 -4.35 14.16 10.15
CA LEU A 131 -3.45 13.07 10.52
C LEU A 131 -2.16 13.04 9.65
N GLY A 132 -1.78 14.17 9.06
CA GLY A 132 -0.57 14.28 8.26
C GLY A 132 -0.54 13.32 7.08
N MET A 133 0.50 12.51 6.98
CA MET A 133 0.66 11.53 5.88
C MET A 133 -0.36 10.38 5.92
N LEU A 134 -1.16 10.21 6.98
CA LEU A 134 -2.32 9.32 6.96
C LEU A 134 -3.46 9.82 6.05
N ASN A 135 -3.47 11.13 5.75
CA ASN A 135 -4.45 11.71 4.83
C ASN A 135 -3.96 11.62 3.39
N SER A 136 -4.63 10.86 2.57
CA SER A 136 -4.32 10.63 1.16
C SER A 136 -4.18 11.93 0.36
N GLY A 137 -5.07 12.91 0.58
CA GLY A 137 -5.01 14.22 -0.04
C GLY A 137 -3.74 14.98 0.30
N LEU A 138 -3.31 14.97 1.56
CA LEU A 138 -2.06 15.60 1.98
C LEU A 138 -0.82 14.91 1.41
N GLN A 139 -0.82 13.58 1.29
CA GLN A 139 0.28 12.86 0.62
C GLN A 139 0.42 13.29 -0.84
N LEU A 140 -0.68 13.35 -1.60
CA LEU A 140 -0.64 13.75 -3.00
C LEU A 140 -0.27 15.23 -3.16
N TYR A 141 -0.75 16.09 -2.26
CA TYR A 141 -0.37 17.50 -2.23
C TYR A 141 1.12 17.67 -1.94
N TRP A 142 1.63 16.98 -0.92
CA TRP A 142 3.05 16.94 -0.62
C TRP A 142 3.89 16.44 -1.81
N LEU A 143 3.46 15.36 -2.46
CA LEU A 143 4.18 14.85 -3.63
C LEU A 143 4.24 15.89 -4.75
N LYS A 144 3.12 16.58 -5.02
CA LYS A 144 3.03 17.60 -6.06
C LYS A 144 3.95 18.78 -5.82
N TYR A 145 4.02 19.27 -4.58
CA TYR A 145 4.72 20.52 -4.28
C TYR A 145 6.08 20.32 -3.61
N GLY A 146 6.27 19.19 -2.95
CA GLY A 146 7.52 18.84 -2.28
C GLY A 146 8.45 17.97 -3.11
N LYS A 147 7.90 17.23 -4.09
CA LYS A 147 8.67 16.34 -4.98
C LYS A 147 8.18 16.42 -6.43
N PRO A 148 8.22 17.61 -7.05
CA PRO A 148 7.64 17.83 -8.38
C PRO A 148 8.29 16.96 -9.46
N GLU A 149 9.57 16.61 -9.32
CA GLU A 149 10.30 15.72 -10.22
C GLU A 149 9.78 14.28 -10.18
N VAL A 150 9.24 13.84 -9.04
CA VAL A 150 8.55 12.55 -8.92
C VAL A 150 7.13 12.69 -9.47
N TYR A 151 6.41 13.73 -9.03
CA TYR A 151 5.02 13.96 -9.38
C TYR A 151 4.77 14.00 -10.89
N THR A 152 5.66 14.63 -11.66
CA THR A 152 5.55 14.74 -13.14
C THR A 152 5.61 13.39 -13.85
N ARG A 153 6.23 12.37 -13.22
CA ARG A 153 6.30 11.01 -13.75
C ARG A 153 5.10 10.15 -13.39
N VAL A 154 4.30 10.58 -12.40
CA VAL A 154 3.15 9.79 -11.94
C VAL A 154 2.01 9.85 -12.94
N ARG A 155 1.46 8.70 -13.29
CA ARG A 155 0.23 8.53 -14.08
C ARG A 155 -0.93 8.01 -13.25
N ALA A 156 -0.63 7.19 -12.23
CA ALA A 156 -1.63 6.68 -11.30
C ALA A 156 -1.04 6.57 -9.90
N SER A 157 -1.88 6.77 -8.89
CA SER A 157 -1.54 6.55 -7.48
C SER A 157 -2.53 5.53 -6.92
N LEU A 158 -2.05 4.36 -6.59
CA LEU A 158 -2.85 3.28 -6.03
C LEU A 158 -2.54 3.14 -4.54
N HIS A 159 -3.55 3.02 -3.70
CA HIS A 159 -3.32 2.56 -2.34
C HIS A 159 -2.69 1.16 -2.35
N LEU A 160 -1.88 0.85 -1.35
CA LEU A 160 -1.16 -0.43 -1.33
C LEU A 160 -2.05 -1.66 -1.59
N PRO A 161 -3.27 -1.80 -0.99
CA PRO A 161 -4.14 -2.94 -1.32
C PRO A 161 -4.56 -2.99 -2.78
N GLN A 162 -4.77 -1.82 -3.41
CA GLN A 162 -5.10 -1.73 -4.83
C GLN A 162 -3.93 -2.13 -5.72
N TYR A 163 -2.72 -1.70 -5.35
CA TYR A 163 -1.50 -2.09 -6.06
C TYR A 163 -1.26 -3.60 -5.99
N LEU A 164 -1.46 -4.22 -4.82
CA LEU A 164 -1.33 -5.67 -4.66
C LEU A 164 -2.33 -6.45 -5.53
N SER A 165 -3.52 -5.89 -5.75
CA SER A 165 -4.50 -6.47 -6.67
C SER A 165 -4.21 -6.17 -8.15
N TYR A 166 -3.40 -5.15 -8.42
CA TYR A 166 -2.93 -4.79 -9.77
C TYR A 166 -1.82 -5.73 -10.25
N LEU A 167 -0.97 -6.26 -9.34
CA LEU A 167 0.11 -7.20 -9.64
C LEU A 167 -0.41 -8.49 -10.32
#